data_de3ee0dcce7fbd979617992da2d325b6
#
_entry.id   de3ee0dcce7fbd979617992da2d325b6
#
_cell.length_a   1.000
_cell.length_b   1.000
_cell.length_c   1.000
_cell.angle_alpha   90.00
_cell.angle_beta   90.00
_cell.angle_gamma   90.00
#
_symmetry.space_group_name_H-M   'P 1'
#
loop_
_entity.id
_entity.type
_entity.pdbx_description
1 polymer ?
#
loop_
_entity_poly.entity_id
_entity_poly.type
_entity_poly.pdbx_seq_one_letter_code
_entity_poly.pdbx_strand_id
1 'polypeptide(L)'
;MALNGRSRALFAVTLLFLCLSFTAVALRCFVRLRLVKAFGWDDGLMVLAMLFNIWFATCGLAGSIAGFGKRFSQFDSVEDIHTALMWWWLGQSAYVWVVATARISIAMLLLRLTVQRRQSAVMYLVIGLTATVGLAFWLTLTLQCHPVQEFWQRTGRGHCIGTQYVVDIAYLYSATACLCDFTLGLFPLYILKDLQMSWRSKWALRVILSMGCIAGAAVAVRIPFLPDYKKPDFLYATVGIAISSNVEAGLGITAGSLITLRPLMRWLRDVSHRVSNTARGVACSSDRTQNSSVQQRHSSPKHGRSDIEAGTLSRPSQAEEPQVGAEAI
;
A
#
# COMPACT_ATOMS: atom_id res chain seq x y z
N MET A 1 -8.04 -6.10 -32.82
CA MET A 1 -6.89 -7.04 -32.66
C MET A 1 -7.18 -7.98 -31.51
N ALA A 2 -7.16 -9.29 -31.72
CA ALA A 2 -7.34 -10.27 -30.63
C ALA A 2 -6.04 -10.35 -29.83
N LEU A 3 -6.08 -10.05 -28.53
CA LEU A 3 -4.95 -10.21 -27.63
C LEU A 3 -4.55 -11.68 -27.52
N ASN A 4 -3.28 -12.01 -27.74
CA ASN A 4 -2.73 -13.36 -27.52
C ASN A 4 -2.81 -13.72 -26.02
N GLY A 5 -2.77 -15.02 -25.67
CA GLY A 5 -2.91 -15.46 -24.29
C GLY A 5 -1.95 -14.77 -23.29
N ARG A 6 -0.68 -14.53 -23.67
CA ARG A 6 0.31 -13.82 -22.85
C ARG A 6 0.03 -12.32 -22.74
N SER A 7 -0.41 -11.67 -23.84
CA SER A 7 -0.81 -10.27 -23.83
C SER A 7 -2.05 -10.04 -22.96
N ARG A 8 -3.02 -10.97 -22.97
CA ARG A 8 -4.20 -10.93 -22.10
C ARG A 8 -3.82 -11.04 -20.63
N ALA A 9 -2.89 -11.93 -20.29
CA ALA A 9 -2.42 -12.08 -18.92
C ALA A 9 -1.76 -10.79 -18.43
N LEU A 10 -0.87 -10.18 -19.22
CA LEU A 10 -0.23 -8.91 -18.88
C LEU A 10 -1.26 -7.81 -18.71
N PHE A 11 -2.20 -7.66 -19.65
CA PHE A 11 -3.26 -6.67 -19.60
C PHE A 11 -4.12 -6.81 -18.33
N ALA A 12 -4.57 -8.03 -18.02
CA ALA A 12 -5.41 -8.30 -16.85
C ALA A 12 -4.65 -8.03 -15.54
N VAL A 13 -3.39 -8.46 -15.44
CA VAL A 13 -2.54 -8.23 -14.26
C VAL A 13 -2.29 -6.73 -14.05
N THR A 14 -1.95 -6.02 -15.12
CA THR A 14 -1.72 -4.56 -15.05
C THR A 14 -2.97 -3.83 -14.57
N LEU A 15 -4.14 -4.14 -15.12
CA LEU A 15 -5.41 -3.52 -14.73
C LEU A 15 -5.77 -3.85 -13.27
N LEU A 16 -5.62 -5.12 -12.87
CA LEU A 16 -5.91 -5.57 -11.50
C LEU A 16 -5.07 -4.80 -10.47
N PHE A 17 -3.73 -4.76 -10.67
CA PHE A 17 -2.84 -4.09 -9.73
C PHE A 17 -2.94 -2.57 -9.79
N LEU A 18 -3.30 -1.99 -10.94
CA LEU A 18 -3.60 -0.56 -11.03
C LEU A 18 -4.83 -0.21 -10.18
N CYS A 19 -5.94 -0.94 -10.32
CA CYS A 19 -7.15 -0.72 -9.53
C CYS A 19 -6.90 -0.92 -8.03
N LEU A 20 -6.16 -1.98 -7.67
CA LEU A 20 -5.84 -2.29 -6.28
C LEU A 20 -4.98 -1.19 -5.63
N SER A 21 -3.91 -0.76 -6.32
CA SER A 21 -3.02 0.29 -5.83
C SER A 21 -3.73 1.65 -5.77
N PHE A 22 -4.56 1.98 -6.77
CA PHE A 22 -5.33 3.22 -6.79
C PHE A 22 -6.30 3.31 -5.60
N THR A 23 -7.08 2.25 -5.34
CA THR A 23 -8.00 2.20 -4.20
C THR A 23 -7.26 2.30 -2.88
N ALA A 24 -6.11 1.63 -2.74
CA ALA A 24 -5.30 1.68 -1.53
C ALA A 24 -4.73 3.08 -1.26
N VAL A 25 -4.22 3.77 -2.29
CA VAL A 25 -3.69 5.14 -2.16
C VAL A 25 -4.81 6.16 -1.92
N ALA A 26 -5.94 6.04 -2.61
CA ALA A 26 -7.10 6.90 -2.38
C ALA A 26 -7.60 6.78 -0.93
N LEU A 27 -7.69 5.56 -0.41
CA LEU A 27 -8.07 5.30 0.98
C LEU A 27 -7.03 5.85 1.96
N ARG A 28 -5.72 5.71 1.67
CA ARG A 28 -4.64 6.32 2.44
C ARG A 28 -4.80 7.83 2.51
N CYS A 29 -4.99 8.50 1.38
CA CYS A 29 -5.17 9.95 1.31
C CYS A 29 -6.40 10.39 2.10
N PHE A 30 -7.53 9.69 1.95
CA PHE A 30 -8.74 9.98 2.72
C PHE A 30 -8.51 9.91 4.23
N VAL A 31 -7.87 8.84 4.70
CA VAL A 31 -7.57 8.66 6.13
C VAL A 31 -6.64 9.75 6.64
N ARG A 32 -5.57 10.06 5.91
CA ARG A 32 -4.56 11.04 6.32
C ARG A 32 -5.09 12.48 6.31
N LEU A 33 -5.94 12.83 5.34
CA LEU A 33 -6.51 14.17 5.21
C LEU A 33 -7.71 14.38 6.13
N ARG A 34 -8.61 13.38 6.25
CA ARG A 34 -9.88 13.55 6.96
C ARG A 34 -9.88 13.05 8.39
N LEU A 35 -9.28 11.87 8.65
CA LEU A 35 -9.31 11.26 9.98
C LEU A 35 -8.14 11.70 10.86
N VAL A 36 -6.92 11.62 10.33
CA VAL A 36 -5.70 11.87 11.11
C VAL A 36 -5.29 13.33 11.04
N LYS A 37 -5.64 14.04 9.95
CA LYS A 37 -5.27 15.45 9.66
C LYS A 37 -3.76 15.70 9.75
N ALA A 38 -2.94 14.69 9.41
CA ALA A 38 -1.48 14.73 9.47
C ALA A 38 -0.89 14.19 8.17
N PHE A 39 -1.05 14.95 7.09
CA PHE A 39 -0.44 14.64 5.79
C PHE A 39 1.06 14.95 5.84
N GLY A 40 1.88 14.00 5.44
CA GLY A 40 3.33 14.13 5.50
C GLY A 40 4.04 13.88 4.18
N TRP A 41 5.36 14.09 4.17
CA TRP A 41 6.21 13.84 3.00
C TRP A 41 6.13 12.40 2.51
N ASP A 42 5.96 11.42 3.40
CA ASP A 42 5.74 10.02 3.06
C ASP A 42 4.44 9.78 2.28
N ASP A 43 3.40 10.56 2.59
CA ASP A 43 2.12 10.47 1.87
C ASP A 43 2.25 11.14 0.48
N GLY A 44 2.96 12.27 0.38
CA GLY A 44 3.26 12.93 -0.88
C GLY A 44 4.07 12.04 -1.84
N LEU A 45 5.10 11.35 -1.34
CA LEU A 45 5.88 10.40 -2.12
C LEU A 45 5.05 9.19 -2.57
N MET A 46 4.09 8.72 -1.78
CA MET A 46 3.21 7.63 -2.18
C MET A 46 2.23 8.05 -3.28
N VAL A 47 1.74 9.30 -3.24
CA VAL A 47 0.94 9.87 -4.34
C VAL A 47 1.79 10.00 -5.61
N LEU A 48 3.03 10.46 -5.49
CA LEU A 48 3.97 10.52 -6.62
C LEU A 48 4.24 9.11 -7.19
N ALA A 49 4.43 8.10 -6.34
CA ALA A 49 4.57 6.72 -6.76
C ALA A 49 3.33 6.24 -7.54
N MET A 50 2.13 6.65 -7.11
CA MET A 50 0.90 6.32 -7.82
C MET A 50 0.81 6.99 -9.20
N LEU A 51 1.26 8.23 -9.34
CA LEU A 51 1.33 8.91 -10.65
C LEU A 51 2.28 8.17 -11.61
N PHE A 52 3.46 7.79 -11.13
CA PHE A 52 4.37 6.96 -11.91
C PHE A 52 3.78 5.58 -12.22
N ASN A 53 3.01 4.99 -11.30
CA ASN A 53 2.34 3.71 -11.53
C ASN A 53 1.26 3.81 -12.61
N ILE A 54 0.53 4.91 -12.68
CA ILE A 54 -0.42 5.19 -13.77
C ILE A 54 0.33 5.26 -15.10
N TRP A 55 1.46 5.99 -15.16
CA TRP A 55 2.30 6.03 -16.34
C TRP A 55 2.80 4.63 -16.75
N PHE A 56 3.35 3.87 -15.80
CA PHE A 56 3.80 2.49 -16.02
C PHE A 56 2.68 1.58 -16.54
N ALA A 57 1.51 1.63 -15.90
CA ALA A 57 0.34 0.85 -16.33
C ALA A 57 -0.13 1.24 -17.73
N THR A 58 -0.14 2.54 -18.06
CA THR A 58 -0.48 3.03 -19.40
C THR A 58 0.46 2.43 -20.44
N CYS A 59 1.77 2.43 -20.18
CA CYS A 59 2.76 1.78 -21.05
C CYS A 59 2.52 0.28 -21.20
N GLY A 60 2.17 -0.42 -20.11
CA GLY A 60 1.86 -1.85 -20.11
C GLY A 60 0.60 -2.19 -20.90
N LEU A 61 -0.47 -1.39 -20.74
CA LEU A 61 -1.73 -1.55 -21.47
C LEU A 61 -1.56 -1.23 -22.96
N ALA A 62 -0.96 -0.09 -23.28
CA ALA A 62 -0.67 0.31 -24.68
C ALA A 62 0.27 -0.69 -25.36
N GLY A 63 1.31 -1.13 -24.67
CA GLY A 63 2.25 -2.14 -25.18
C GLY A 63 1.58 -3.50 -25.37
N SER A 64 0.63 -3.89 -24.52
CA SER A 64 -0.14 -5.13 -24.72
C SER A 64 -1.00 -5.08 -25.99
N ILE A 65 -1.53 -3.90 -26.32
CA ILE A 65 -2.30 -3.65 -27.56
C ILE A 65 -1.34 -3.60 -28.76
N ALA A 66 -0.18 -2.94 -28.61
CA ALA A 66 0.85 -2.80 -29.66
C ALA A 66 1.53 -4.14 -30.00
N GLY A 67 1.48 -5.15 -29.11
CA GLY A 67 1.97 -6.49 -29.42
C GLY A 67 2.95 -7.10 -28.43
N PHE A 68 2.99 -6.67 -27.17
CA PHE A 68 3.72 -7.40 -26.13
C PHE A 68 3.23 -8.84 -26.07
N GLY A 69 4.18 -9.81 -26.05
CA GLY A 69 3.88 -11.22 -26.07
C GLY A 69 3.67 -11.84 -27.45
N LYS A 70 3.84 -11.07 -28.55
CA LYS A 70 3.97 -11.60 -29.89
C LYS A 70 5.44 -11.90 -30.19
N ARG A 71 5.69 -12.88 -31.07
CA ARG A 71 7.01 -13.10 -31.68
C ARG A 71 7.21 -12.09 -32.81
N PHE A 72 8.45 -11.74 -33.11
CA PHE A 72 8.75 -10.80 -34.22
C PHE A 72 8.18 -11.27 -35.56
N SER A 73 8.08 -12.58 -35.79
CA SER A 73 7.46 -13.16 -36.99
C SER A 73 5.94 -13.00 -37.08
N GLN A 74 5.28 -12.52 -36.03
CA GLN A 74 3.81 -12.36 -35.97
C GLN A 74 3.37 -10.88 -36.13
N PHE A 75 4.32 -9.98 -36.39
CA PHE A 75 4.02 -8.59 -36.66
C PHE A 75 3.82 -8.38 -38.15
N ASP A 76 2.80 -7.59 -38.50
CA ASP A 76 2.44 -7.29 -39.88
C ASP A 76 3.33 -6.21 -40.49
N SER A 77 3.91 -5.31 -39.63
CA SER A 77 4.72 -4.18 -40.05
C SER A 77 5.92 -3.96 -39.10
N VAL A 78 7.00 -3.41 -39.65
CA VAL A 78 8.18 -3.02 -38.86
C VAL A 78 7.86 -1.85 -37.92
N GLU A 79 6.93 -0.99 -38.30
CA GLU A 79 6.50 0.15 -37.51
C GLU A 79 5.77 -0.31 -36.22
N ASP A 80 5.02 -1.40 -36.26
CA ASP A 80 4.39 -1.99 -35.08
C ASP A 80 5.43 -2.49 -34.07
N ILE A 81 6.53 -3.06 -34.58
CA ILE A 81 7.67 -3.49 -33.73
C ILE A 81 8.32 -2.28 -33.07
N HIS A 82 8.57 -1.22 -33.82
CA HIS A 82 9.15 0.03 -33.30
C HIS A 82 8.26 0.64 -32.21
N THR A 83 6.96 0.68 -32.45
CA THR A 83 5.97 1.18 -31.49
C THR A 83 5.93 0.33 -30.22
N ALA A 84 5.95 -0.99 -30.35
CA ALA A 84 5.99 -1.89 -29.20
C ALA A 84 7.29 -1.71 -28.38
N LEU A 85 8.45 -1.64 -29.05
CA LEU A 85 9.74 -1.39 -28.38
C LEU A 85 9.78 -0.03 -27.69
N MET A 86 9.18 1.01 -28.26
CA MET A 86 9.08 2.33 -27.64
C MET A 86 8.24 2.28 -26.34
N TRP A 87 7.08 1.61 -26.35
CA TRP A 87 6.28 1.42 -25.15
C TRP A 87 7.03 0.61 -24.09
N TRP A 88 7.83 -0.37 -24.51
CA TRP A 88 8.69 -1.12 -23.59
C TRP A 88 9.72 -0.21 -22.91
N TRP A 89 10.44 0.62 -23.69
CA TRP A 89 11.44 1.54 -23.16
C TRP A 89 10.85 2.55 -22.18
N LEU A 90 9.69 3.12 -22.50
CA LEU A 90 8.96 4.03 -21.62
C LEU A 90 8.51 3.31 -20.33
N GLY A 91 7.99 2.08 -20.46
CA GLY A 91 7.50 1.30 -19.34
C GLY A 91 8.61 0.91 -18.37
N GLN A 92 9.76 0.46 -18.87
CA GLN A 92 10.89 0.12 -18.00
C GLN A 92 11.44 1.34 -17.25
N SER A 93 11.45 2.51 -17.88
CA SER A 93 11.84 3.78 -17.25
C SER A 93 10.85 4.16 -16.13
N ALA A 94 9.55 4.12 -16.41
CA ALA A 94 8.51 4.41 -15.43
C ALA A 94 8.55 3.45 -14.25
N TYR A 95 8.76 2.14 -14.47
CA TYR A 95 8.84 1.11 -13.43
C TYR A 95 9.88 1.44 -12.34
N VAL A 96 11.08 1.86 -12.74
CA VAL A 96 12.15 2.18 -11.77
C VAL A 96 11.72 3.31 -10.83
N TRP A 97 11.07 4.35 -11.36
CA TRP A 97 10.56 5.46 -10.56
C TRP A 97 9.41 5.07 -9.63
N VAL A 98 8.48 4.23 -10.11
CA VAL A 98 7.39 3.69 -9.27
C VAL A 98 7.96 3.01 -8.02
N VAL A 99 8.85 2.05 -8.25
CA VAL A 99 9.33 1.19 -7.16
C VAL A 99 10.25 1.96 -6.22
N ALA A 100 11.11 2.83 -6.76
CA ALA A 100 12.00 3.67 -5.95
C ALA A 100 11.21 4.62 -5.04
N THR A 101 10.24 5.36 -5.59
CA THR A 101 9.43 6.31 -4.81
C THR A 101 8.54 5.61 -3.79
N ALA A 102 7.96 4.45 -4.12
CA ALA A 102 7.17 3.66 -3.19
C ALA A 102 8.02 3.14 -2.02
N ARG A 103 9.20 2.56 -2.28
CA ARG A 103 10.14 2.08 -1.23
C ARG A 103 10.59 3.22 -0.32
N ILE A 104 10.98 4.36 -0.89
CA ILE A 104 11.40 5.53 -0.11
C ILE A 104 10.25 6.02 0.77
N SER A 105 9.02 6.09 0.24
CA SER A 105 7.82 6.46 1.02
C SER A 105 7.61 5.53 2.21
N ILE A 106 7.70 4.19 2.00
CA ILE A 106 7.56 3.19 3.07
C ILE A 106 8.69 3.33 4.10
N ALA A 107 9.93 3.49 3.66
CA ALA A 107 11.08 3.66 4.55
C ALA A 107 10.94 4.93 5.41
N MET A 108 10.50 6.05 4.83
CA MET A 108 10.22 7.31 5.56
C MET A 108 9.09 7.15 6.57
N LEU A 109 8.04 6.41 6.23
CA LEU A 109 6.97 6.08 7.17
C LEU A 109 7.50 5.27 8.34
N LEU A 110 8.34 4.26 8.09
CA LEU A 110 8.94 3.43 9.12
C LEU A 110 9.95 4.20 9.99
N LEU A 111 10.70 5.16 9.42
CA LEU A 111 11.56 6.06 10.17
C LEU A 111 10.79 6.84 11.24
N ARG A 112 9.58 7.30 10.95
CA ARG A 112 8.73 7.99 11.92
C ARG A 112 8.29 7.11 13.10
N LEU A 113 8.24 5.79 12.89
CA LEU A 113 7.87 4.82 13.92
C LEU A 113 9.05 4.34 14.74
N THR A 114 10.27 4.67 14.31
CA THR A 114 11.52 4.15 14.86
C THR A 114 12.10 5.10 15.89
N VAL A 115 12.38 4.59 17.08
CA VAL A 115 12.97 5.37 18.19
C VAL A 115 14.47 5.10 18.31
N GLN A 116 14.93 3.92 17.95
CA GLN A 116 16.31 3.50 18.13
C GLN A 116 17.21 3.92 16.95
N ARG A 117 18.38 4.50 17.25
CA ARG A 117 19.36 4.96 16.25
C ARG A 117 19.79 3.86 15.26
N ARG A 118 19.97 2.61 15.74
CA ARG A 118 20.36 1.48 14.87
C ARG A 118 19.28 1.15 13.84
N GLN A 119 18.03 1.18 14.24
CA GLN A 119 16.88 0.94 13.36
C GLN A 119 16.75 2.03 12.31
N SER A 120 16.94 3.31 12.70
CA SER A 120 16.94 4.44 11.77
C SER A 120 18.07 4.33 10.74
N ALA A 121 19.26 3.88 11.15
CA ALA A 121 20.39 3.67 10.25
C ALA A 121 20.07 2.65 9.15
N VAL A 122 19.37 1.56 9.48
CA VAL A 122 18.94 0.56 8.48
C VAL A 122 17.98 1.19 7.46
N MET A 123 17.03 2.04 7.90
CA MET A 123 16.11 2.71 6.96
C MET A 123 16.84 3.71 6.06
N TYR A 124 17.79 4.48 6.58
CA TYR A 124 18.62 5.37 5.75
C TYR A 124 19.46 4.58 4.76
N LEU A 125 19.99 3.41 5.14
CA LEU A 125 20.70 2.52 4.23
C LEU A 125 19.79 2.04 3.09
N VAL A 126 18.56 1.62 3.41
CA VAL A 126 17.57 1.20 2.39
C VAL A 126 17.23 2.34 1.43
N ILE A 127 17.04 3.56 1.94
CA ILE A 127 16.78 4.75 1.11
C ILE A 127 17.99 5.03 0.21
N GLY A 128 19.21 5.04 0.76
CA GLY A 128 20.44 5.27 0.01
C GLY A 128 20.66 4.23 -1.08
N LEU A 129 20.55 2.93 -0.77
CA LEU A 129 20.66 1.85 -1.74
C LEU A 129 19.61 1.94 -2.83
N THR A 130 18.35 2.20 -2.47
CA THR A 130 17.25 2.35 -3.44
C THR A 130 17.51 3.52 -4.38
N ALA A 131 17.97 4.66 -3.87
CA ALA A 131 18.25 5.84 -4.68
C ALA A 131 19.46 5.64 -5.61
N THR A 132 20.58 5.14 -5.07
CA THR A 132 21.83 5.02 -5.84
C THR A 132 21.76 3.91 -6.89
N VAL A 133 21.36 2.69 -6.48
CA VAL A 133 21.26 1.55 -7.40
C VAL A 133 20.09 1.73 -8.38
N GLY A 134 18.97 2.32 -7.91
CA GLY A 134 17.84 2.65 -8.77
C GLY A 134 18.21 3.67 -9.83
N LEU A 135 18.91 4.75 -9.46
CA LEU A 135 19.38 5.77 -10.42
C LEU A 135 20.38 5.19 -11.42
N ALA A 136 21.35 4.39 -10.96
CA ALA A 136 22.31 3.73 -11.84
C ALA A 136 21.63 2.81 -12.84
N PHE A 137 20.64 2.01 -12.38
CA PHE A 137 19.86 1.14 -13.26
C PHE A 137 19.02 1.91 -14.25
N TRP A 138 18.35 2.98 -13.81
CA TRP A 138 17.57 3.86 -14.69
C TRP A 138 18.43 4.50 -15.77
N LEU A 139 19.62 5.04 -15.41
CA LEU A 139 20.56 5.60 -16.39
C LEU A 139 21.03 4.54 -17.40
N THR A 140 21.32 3.33 -16.93
CA THR A 140 21.70 2.22 -17.84
C THR A 140 20.60 1.89 -18.82
N LEU A 141 19.33 1.78 -18.35
CA LEU A 141 18.20 1.45 -19.23
C LEU A 141 17.86 2.56 -20.22
N THR A 142 18.01 3.82 -19.82
CA THR A 142 17.67 4.97 -20.69
C THR A 142 18.76 5.30 -21.67
N LEU A 143 20.03 5.19 -21.26
CA LEU A 143 21.21 5.54 -22.05
C LEU A 143 21.91 4.34 -22.68
N GLN A 144 21.24 3.18 -22.74
CA GLN A 144 21.82 1.94 -23.29
C GLN A 144 22.20 2.03 -24.79
N CYS A 145 21.61 2.96 -25.54
CA CYS A 145 21.93 3.21 -26.93
C CYS A 145 22.22 4.68 -27.19
N HIS A 146 23.16 4.98 -28.07
CA HIS A 146 23.48 6.32 -28.52
C HIS A 146 23.42 6.38 -30.07
N PRO A 147 22.48 7.17 -30.67
CA PRO A 147 21.38 7.91 -30.03
C PRO A 147 20.32 6.97 -29.37
N VAL A 148 19.59 7.47 -28.37
CA VAL A 148 18.60 6.68 -27.61
C VAL A 148 17.53 6.06 -28.52
N GLN A 149 17.18 6.73 -29.61
CA GLN A 149 16.21 6.28 -30.61
C GLN A 149 16.58 4.94 -31.25
N GLU A 150 17.86 4.59 -31.29
CA GLU A 150 18.35 3.34 -31.87
C GLU A 150 17.79 2.10 -31.16
N PHE A 151 17.41 2.22 -29.89
CA PHE A 151 16.80 1.13 -29.14
C PHE A 151 15.52 0.59 -29.81
N TRP A 152 14.64 1.47 -30.32
CA TRP A 152 13.38 1.07 -30.94
C TRP A 152 13.40 1.13 -32.48
N GLN A 153 14.23 2.01 -33.07
CA GLN A 153 14.30 2.14 -34.54
C GLN A 153 15.20 1.10 -35.22
N ARG A 154 16.22 0.60 -34.50
CA ARG A 154 17.17 -0.44 -34.96
C ARG A 154 17.72 -0.19 -36.36
N THR A 155 18.11 1.06 -36.64
CA THR A 155 18.63 1.47 -37.95
C THR A 155 20.04 0.95 -38.25
N GLY A 156 20.74 0.40 -37.23
CA GLY A 156 22.11 -0.07 -37.33
C GLY A 156 23.17 1.04 -37.40
N ARG A 157 22.78 2.32 -37.24
CA ARG A 157 23.69 3.45 -37.26
C ARG A 157 24.17 3.89 -35.88
N GLY A 158 23.54 3.44 -34.84
CA GLY A 158 23.86 3.75 -33.44
C GLY A 158 24.73 2.68 -32.79
N HIS A 159 25.35 3.06 -31.65
CA HIS A 159 26.06 2.16 -30.77
C HIS A 159 25.24 1.89 -29.52
N CYS A 160 24.97 0.62 -29.24
CA CYS A 160 24.31 0.19 -27.99
C CYS A 160 25.30 -0.55 -27.09
N ILE A 161 25.13 -0.40 -25.78
CA ILE A 161 25.91 -1.16 -24.77
C ILE A 161 25.57 -2.64 -24.94
N GLY A 162 26.57 -3.50 -24.79
CA GLY A 162 26.37 -4.96 -24.90
C GLY A 162 25.29 -5.44 -23.93
N THR A 163 24.36 -6.24 -24.40
CA THR A 163 23.23 -6.77 -23.62
C THR A 163 23.67 -7.45 -22.32
N GLN A 164 24.91 -8.00 -22.29
CA GLN A 164 25.47 -8.62 -21.10
C GLN A 164 25.59 -7.64 -19.93
N TYR A 165 26.10 -6.43 -20.16
CA TYR A 165 26.23 -5.40 -19.12
C TYR A 165 24.88 -4.97 -18.55
N VAL A 166 23.86 -4.85 -19.44
CA VAL A 166 22.49 -4.52 -19.02
C VAL A 166 21.94 -5.62 -18.09
N VAL A 167 22.16 -6.88 -18.44
CA VAL A 167 21.75 -8.03 -17.64
C VAL A 167 22.47 -8.08 -16.30
N ASP A 168 23.79 -7.82 -16.26
CA ASP A 168 24.57 -7.85 -15.02
C ASP A 168 24.12 -6.75 -14.05
N ILE A 169 23.85 -5.54 -14.55
CA ILE A 169 23.31 -4.44 -13.74
C ILE A 169 21.85 -4.75 -13.30
N ALA A 170 21.06 -5.41 -14.14
CA ALA A 170 19.71 -5.86 -13.77
C ALA A 170 19.73 -6.93 -12.65
N TYR A 171 20.73 -7.81 -12.62
CA TYR A 171 20.96 -8.73 -11.51
C TYR A 171 21.28 -7.99 -10.21
N LEU A 172 22.21 -7.03 -10.27
CA LEU A 172 22.58 -6.21 -9.10
C LEU A 172 21.35 -5.45 -8.56
N TYR A 173 20.59 -4.81 -9.47
CA TYR A 173 19.36 -4.11 -9.11
C TYR A 173 18.35 -5.06 -8.47
N SER A 174 18.10 -6.24 -9.06
CA SER A 174 17.12 -7.21 -8.56
C SER A 174 17.51 -7.78 -7.20
N ALA A 175 18.81 -8.09 -6.98
CA ALA A 175 19.30 -8.56 -5.70
C ALA A 175 19.12 -7.48 -4.60
N THR A 176 19.52 -6.24 -4.90
CA THR A 176 19.36 -5.11 -3.97
C THR A 176 17.88 -4.83 -3.68
N ALA A 177 17.02 -4.87 -4.71
CA ALA A 177 15.58 -4.70 -4.60
C ALA A 177 14.96 -5.76 -3.67
N CYS A 178 15.32 -7.01 -3.86
CA CYS A 178 14.87 -8.14 -3.05
C CYS A 178 15.25 -7.95 -1.56
N LEU A 179 16.51 -7.59 -1.29
CA LEU A 179 16.98 -7.31 0.06
C LEU A 179 16.23 -6.14 0.71
N CYS A 180 16.01 -5.06 -0.03
CA CYS A 180 15.25 -3.90 0.46
C CYS A 180 13.80 -4.26 0.77
N ASP A 181 13.11 -5.01 -0.10
CA ASP A 181 11.72 -5.42 0.11
C ASP A 181 11.55 -6.34 1.31
N PHE A 182 12.43 -7.33 1.47
CA PHE A 182 12.43 -8.17 2.67
C PHE A 182 12.73 -7.36 3.94
N THR A 183 13.68 -6.43 3.87
CA THR A 183 13.99 -5.56 5.02
C THR A 183 12.79 -4.72 5.39
N LEU A 184 12.16 -4.03 4.45
CA LEU A 184 10.98 -3.21 4.70
C LEU A 184 9.77 -4.03 5.16
N GLY A 185 9.60 -5.25 4.62
CA GLY A 185 8.51 -6.16 5.00
C GLY A 185 8.69 -6.72 6.43
N LEU A 186 9.89 -7.16 6.80
CA LEU A 186 10.17 -7.78 8.10
C LEU A 186 10.34 -6.75 9.23
N PHE A 187 10.73 -5.53 8.90
CA PHE A 187 11.02 -4.47 9.86
C PHE A 187 9.87 -4.16 10.83
N PRO A 188 8.59 -4.05 10.40
CA PRO A 188 7.48 -3.85 11.31
C PRO A 188 7.31 -4.96 12.36
N LEU A 189 7.67 -6.21 12.03
CA LEU A 189 7.67 -7.31 13.01
C LEU A 189 8.73 -7.10 14.08
N TYR A 190 9.91 -6.69 13.66
CA TYR A 190 11.03 -6.46 14.58
C TYR A 190 10.70 -5.36 15.61
N ILE A 191 10.09 -4.25 15.16
CA ILE A 191 9.67 -3.16 16.06
C ILE A 191 8.57 -3.61 17.03
N LEU A 192 7.64 -4.46 16.58
CA LEU A 192 6.44 -4.81 17.33
C LEU A 192 6.59 -6.10 18.14
N LYS A 193 7.76 -6.74 18.10
CA LYS A 193 8.04 -7.99 18.81
C LYS A 193 7.77 -7.85 20.32
N ASP A 194 8.18 -6.75 20.90
CA ASP A 194 8.12 -6.53 22.36
C ASP A 194 6.85 -5.77 22.80
N LEU A 195 5.95 -5.44 21.85
CA LEU A 195 4.74 -4.67 22.14
C LEU A 195 3.53 -5.60 22.34
N GLN A 196 2.92 -5.52 23.52
CA GLN A 196 1.66 -6.23 23.80
C GLN A 196 0.52 -5.64 22.99
N MET A 197 0.16 -6.28 21.87
CA MET A 197 -0.90 -5.83 20.98
C MET A 197 -2.11 -6.77 21.01
N SER A 198 -3.30 -6.19 20.78
CA SER A 198 -4.53 -6.96 20.62
C SER A 198 -4.43 -7.94 19.44
N TRP A 199 -5.10 -9.09 19.53
CA TRP A 199 -5.12 -10.15 18.51
C TRP A 199 -5.43 -9.63 17.09
N ARG A 200 -6.37 -8.70 16.97
CA ARG A 200 -6.77 -8.10 15.70
C ARG A 200 -5.68 -7.23 15.04
N SER A 201 -4.91 -6.51 15.87
CA SER A 201 -3.76 -5.72 15.39
C SER A 201 -2.64 -6.65 14.89
N LYS A 202 -2.46 -7.81 15.51
CA LYS A 202 -1.52 -8.84 15.05
C LYS A 202 -1.93 -9.40 13.68
N TRP A 203 -3.22 -9.61 13.41
CA TRP A 203 -3.70 -10.07 12.10
C TRP A 203 -3.46 -9.05 10.99
N ALA A 204 -3.79 -7.77 11.21
CA ALA A 204 -3.51 -6.71 10.23
C ALA A 204 -2.01 -6.65 9.88
N LEU A 205 -1.14 -6.80 10.89
CA LEU A 205 0.30 -6.84 10.69
C LEU A 205 0.75 -8.05 9.86
N ARG A 206 0.18 -9.24 10.11
CA ARG A 206 0.49 -10.45 9.33
C ARG A 206 0.13 -10.29 7.86
N VAL A 207 -1.02 -9.68 7.55
CA VAL A 207 -1.44 -9.41 6.16
C VAL A 207 -0.45 -8.48 5.46
N ILE A 208 -0.07 -7.38 6.11
CA ILE A 208 0.91 -6.42 5.55
C ILE A 208 2.26 -7.10 5.31
N LEU A 209 2.71 -7.91 6.27
CA LEU A 209 3.94 -8.68 6.16
C LEU A 209 3.89 -9.66 4.99
N SER A 210 2.79 -10.41 4.86
CA SER A 210 2.64 -11.37 3.75
C SER A 210 2.71 -10.67 2.40
N MET A 211 2.13 -9.47 2.26
CA MET A 211 2.22 -8.68 1.03
C MET A 211 3.66 -8.22 0.74
N GLY A 212 4.41 -7.78 1.75
CA GLY A 212 5.82 -7.43 1.61
C GLY A 212 6.69 -8.62 1.19
N CYS A 213 6.48 -9.78 1.80
CA CYS A 213 7.18 -11.02 1.42
C CYS A 213 6.81 -11.47 0.00
N ILE A 214 5.55 -11.35 -0.41
CA ILE A 214 5.10 -11.70 -1.77
C ILE A 214 5.72 -10.73 -2.79
N ALA A 215 5.82 -9.43 -2.47
CA ALA A 215 6.51 -8.46 -3.33
C ALA A 215 8.00 -8.84 -3.51
N GLY A 216 8.72 -9.15 -2.43
CA GLY A 216 10.10 -9.64 -2.49
C GLY A 216 10.23 -10.95 -3.27
N ALA A 217 9.29 -11.88 -3.11
CA ALA A 217 9.25 -13.11 -3.88
C ALA A 217 9.02 -12.86 -5.39
N ALA A 218 8.18 -11.87 -5.76
CA ALA A 218 7.98 -11.49 -7.15
C ALA A 218 9.27 -10.98 -7.80
N VAL A 219 10.10 -10.22 -7.06
CA VAL A 219 11.43 -9.82 -7.52
C VAL A 219 12.35 -11.02 -7.67
N ALA A 220 12.34 -11.96 -6.72
CA ALA A 220 13.16 -13.18 -6.80
C ALA A 220 12.77 -14.05 -8.00
N VAL A 221 11.46 -14.17 -8.29
CA VAL A 221 10.95 -14.90 -9.48
C VAL A 221 11.40 -14.25 -10.78
N ARG A 222 11.67 -12.93 -10.80
CA ARG A 222 12.18 -12.25 -12.00
C ARG A 222 13.62 -12.61 -12.34
N ILE A 223 14.46 -12.94 -11.35
CA ILE A 223 15.90 -13.22 -11.56
C ILE A 223 16.15 -14.28 -12.64
N PRO A 224 15.46 -15.44 -12.65
CA PRO A 224 15.62 -16.46 -13.70
C PRO A 224 15.20 -16.00 -15.11
N PHE A 225 14.37 -14.95 -15.22
CA PHE A 225 13.92 -14.42 -16.52
C PHE A 225 14.85 -13.34 -17.09
N LEU A 226 15.85 -12.85 -16.33
CA LEU A 226 16.80 -11.84 -16.84
C LEU A 226 17.59 -12.31 -18.07
N PRO A 227 18.01 -13.59 -18.22
CA PRO A 227 18.65 -14.05 -19.47
C PRO A 227 17.76 -13.93 -20.70
N ASP A 228 16.45 -13.80 -20.53
CA ASP A 228 15.48 -13.66 -21.63
C ASP A 228 15.68 -12.35 -22.42
N TYR A 229 16.39 -11.35 -21.84
CA TYR A 229 16.84 -10.15 -22.55
C TYR A 229 17.77 -10.46 -23.75
N LYS A 230 18.42 -11.62 -23.76
CA LYS A 230 19.32 -12.05 -24.85
C LYS A 230 18.61 -12.85 -25.96
N LYS A 231 17.34 -13.21 -25.75
CA LYS A 231 16.60 -14.00 -26.73
C LYS A 231 16.22 -13.17 -27.96
N PRO A 232 16.24 -13.77 -29.17
CA PRO A 232 15.88 -13.06 -30.39
C PRO A 232 14.46 -12.49 -30.36
N ASP A 233 13.50 -13.26 -29.80
CA ASP A 233 12.10 -12.84 -29.60
C ASP A 233 11.93 -12.06 -28.27
N PHE A 234 12.56 -10.91 -28.17
CA PHE A 234 12.62 -10.06 -26.96
C PHE A 234 11.23 -9.77 -26.37
N LEU A 235 10.28 -9.25 -27.17
CA LEU A 235 8.94 -8.88 -26.71
C LEU A 235 8.10 -10.06 -26.20
N TYR A 236 8.36 -11.28 -26.71
CA TYR A 236 7.70 -12.50 -26.26
C TYR A 236 8.32 -13.03 -24.96
N ALA A 237 9.65 -13.02 -24.89
CA ALA A 237 10.40 -13.59 -23.79
C ALA A 237 10.25 -12.76 -22.50
N THR A 238 10.23 -11.44 -22.61
CA THR A 238 10.24 -10.50 -21.47
C THR A 238 8.87 -10.23 -20.84
N VAL A 239 7.77 -10.82 -21.35
CA VAL A 239 6.43 -10.67 -20.73
C VAL A 239 6.42 -11.12 -19.26
N GLY A 240 7.15 -12.19 -18.92
CA GLY A 240 7.29 -12.64 -17.54
C GLY A 240 7.88 -11.57 -16.62
N ILE A 241 8.87 -10.82 -17.12
CA ILE A 241 9.48 -9.68 -16.41
C ILE A 241 8.47 -8.56 -16.22
N ALA A 242 7.69 -8.22 -17.27
CA ALA A 242 6.65 -7.20 -17.19
C ALA A 242 5.56 -7.56 -16.16
N ILE A 243 5.12 -8.81 -16.12
CA ILE A 243 4.12 -9.29 -15.16
C ILE A 243 4.68 -9.20 -13.73
N SER A 244 5.88 -9.72 -13.47
CA SER A 244 6.49 -9.67 -12.13
C SER A 244 6.73 -8.23 -11.67
N SER A 245 7.09 -7.31 -12.57
CA SER A 245 7.24 -5.88 -12.28
C SER A 245 5.93 -5.21 -11.90
N ASN A 246 4.81 -5.55 -12.57
CA ASN A 246 3.47 -5.06 -12.20
C ASN A 246 3.03 -5.57 -10.82
N VAL A 247 3.30 -6.85 -10.52
CA VAL A 247 3.01 -7.44 -9.21
C VAL A 247 3.81 -6.74 -8.11
N GLU A 248 5.11 -6.56 -8.31
CA GLU A 248 6.00 -5.88 -7.36
C GLU A 248 5.53 -4.46 -7.09
N ALA A 249 5.34 -3.64 -8.13
CA ALA A 249 4.93 -2.25 -8.01
C ALA A 249 3.55 -2.13 -7.31
N GLY A 250 2.57 -2.91 -7.77
CA GLY A 250 1.22 -2.89 -7.23
C GLY A 250 1.14 -3.35 -5.78
N LEU A 251 1.84 -4.44 -5.42
CA LEU A 251 1.91 -4.93 -4.04
C LEU A 251 2.68 -3.97 -3.13
N GLY A 252 3.78 -3.38 -3.61
CA GLY A 252 4.56 -2.41 -2.86
C GLY A 252 3.73 -1.18 -2.47
N ILE A 253 3.04 -0.55 -3.43
CA ILE A 253 2.15 0.59 -3.19
C ILE A 253 1.00 0.21 -2.26
N THR A 254 0.37 -0.94 -2.49
CA THR A 254 -0.78 -1.41 -1.69
C THR A 254 -0.36 -1.71 -0.26
N ALA A 255 0.73 -2.47 -0.05
CA ALA A 255 1.25 -2.79 1.28
C ALA A 255 1.65 -1.52 2.04
N GLY A 256 2.39 -0.60 1.39
CA GLY A 256 2.79 0.68 1.98
C GLY A 256 1.60 1.54 2.39
N SER A 257 0.52 1.52 1.60
CA SER A 257 -0.71 2.25 1.91
C SER A 257 -1.48 1.60 3.07
N LEU A 258 -1.56 0.26 3.12
CA LEU A 258 -2.27 -0.47 4.18
C LEU A 258 -1.64 -0.28 5.57
N ILE A 259 -0.32 -0.06 5.66
CA ILE A 259 0.36 0.24 6.94
C ILE A 259 -0.28 1.47 7.61
N THR A 260 -0.67 2.48 6.84
CA THR A 260 -1.26 3.72 7.34
C THR A 260 -2.74 3.62 7.67
N LEU A 261 -3.44 2.55 7.25
CA LEU A 261 -4.87 2.37 7.49
C LEU A 261 -5.22 1.81 8.88
N ARG A 262 -4.23 1.55 9.74
CA ARG A 262 -4.48 1.11 11.13
C ARG A 262 -5.43 2.03 11.91
N PRO A 263 -5.33 3.36 11.84
CA PRO A 263 -6.29 4.27 12.49
C PRO A 263 -7.71 4.12 11.96
N LEU A 264 -7.88 3.88 10.64
CA LEU A 264 -9.18 3.66 10.01
C LEU A 264 -9.88 2.43 10.58
N MET A 265 -9.15 1.33 10.78
CA MET A 265 -9.71 0.11 11.36
C MET A 265 -10.22 0.33 12.80
N ARG A 266 -9.59 1.21 13.56
CA ARG A 266 -10.08 1.62 14.89
C ARG A 266 -11.36 2.46 14.76
N TRP A 267 -11.32 3.48 13.91
CA TRP A 267 -12.47 4.38 13.66
C TRP A 267 -13.71 3.64 13.14
N LEU A 268 -13.55 2.76 12.14
CA LEU A 268 -14.65 1.94 11.60
C LEU A 268 -15.28 1.07 12.69
N ARG A 269 -14.47 0.52 13.58
CA ARG A 269 -14.97 -0.26 14.71
C ARG A 269 -15.77 0.60 15.67
N ASP A 270 -15.29 1.79 16.01
CA ASP A 270 -15.98 2.70 16.93
C ASP A 270 -17.31 3.18 16.33
N VAL A 271 -17.35 3.45 15.02
CA VAL A 271 -18.60 3.74 14.29
C VAL A 271 -19.55 2.55 14.29
N SER A 272 -19.05 1.34 14.00
CA SER A 272 -19.85 0.11 14.03
C SER A 272 -20.44 -0.17 15.42
N HIS A 273 -19.65 0.04 16.47
CA HIS A 273 -20.16 -0.09 17.84
C HIS A 273 -21.20 0.97 18.19
N ARG A 274 -21.04 2.22 17.74
CA ARG A 274 -22.05 3.29 17.91
C ARG A 274 -23.35 2.94 17.20
N VAL A 275 -23.29 2.51 15.94
CA VAL A 275 -24.47 2.09 15.15
C VAL A 275 -25.18 0.90 15.81
N SER A 276 -24.41 -0.10 16.25
CA SER A 276 -24.98 -1.28 16.94
C SER A 276 -25.65 -0.91 18.29
N ASN A 277 -25.05 0.02 19.05
CA ASN A 277 -25.63 0.47 20.32
C ASN A 277 -26.86 1.35 20.09
N THR A 278 -26.89 2.19 19.05
CA THR A 278 -28.08 2.98 18.67
C THR A 278 -29.22 2.06 18.24
N ALA A 279 -28.91 1.03 17.44
CA ALA A 279 -29.92 0.04 17.02
C ALA A 279 -30.50 -0.76 18.23
N ARG A 280 -29.66 -1.13 19.20
CA ARG A 280 -30.12 -1.78 20.45
C ARG A 280 -30.91 -0.83 21.35
N GLY A 281 -30.53 0.45 21.43
CA GLY A 281 -31.27 1.47 22.19
C GLY A 281 -32.67 1.72 21.63
N VAL A 282 -32.83 1.72 20.32
CA VAL A 282 -34.12 1.86 19.64
C VAL A 282 -35.01 0.62 19.89
N ALA A 283 -34.43 -0.57 19.82
CA ALA A 283 -35.16 -1.83 20.12
C ALA A 283 -35.63 -1.88 21.57
N CYS A 284 -34.79 -1.44 22.54
CA CYS A 284 -35.15 -1.42 23.96
C CYS A 284 -36.19 -0.34 24.31
N SER A 285 -36.26 0.79 23.58
CA SER A 285 -37.29 1.82 23.77
C SER A 285 -38.66 1.39 23.21
N SER A 286 -38.66 0.59 22.15
CA SER A 286 -39.91 0.02 21.57
C SER A 286 -40.55 -1.00 22.50
N ASP A 287 -39.78 -1.83 23.21
CA ASP A 287 -40.26 -2.80 24.18
C ASP A 287 -40.79 -2.13 25.46
N ARG A 288 -40.22 -0.99 25.86
CA ARG A 288 -40.65 -0.24 27.03
C ARG A 288 -41.97 0.47 26.82
N THR A 289 -42.26 0.91 25.59
CA THR A 289 -43.54 1.54 25.22
C THR A 289 -44.68 0.51 25.13
N GLN A 290 -44.37 -0.72 24.76
CA GLN A 290 -45.36 -1.81 24.69
C GLN A 290 -45.75 -2.35 26.08
N ASN A 291 -44.78 -2.39 27.04
CA ASN A 291 -45.05 -2.84 28.39
C ASN A 291 -45.78 -1.80 29.26
N SER A 292 -45.61 -0.50 29.01
CA SER A 292 -46.35 0.54 29.75
C SER A 292 -47.82 0.64 29.34
N SER A 293 -48.17 0.25 28.13
CA SER A 293 -49.57 0.21 27.68
C SER A 293 -50.37 -0.98 28.19
N VAL A 294 -49.69 -2.06 28.61
CA VAL A 294 -50.31 -3.25 29.20
C VAL A 294 -50.55 -3.07 30.70
N GLN A 295 -49.71 -2.31 31.39
CA GLN A 295 -49.82 -2.11 32.86
C GLN A 295 -50.85 -1.06 33.27
N GLN A 296 -51.31 -0.22 32.35
CA GLN A 296 -52.39 0.77 32.65
C GLN A 296 -53.79 0.23 32.56
N ARG A 297 -54.00 -1.03 32.21
CA ARG A 297 -55.33 -1.71 32.13
C ARG A 297 -55.78 -2.46 33.39
N HIS A 298 -54.97 -2.51 34.46
CA HIS A 298 -55.25 -3.33 35.65
C HIS A 298 -55.13 -2.60 36.98
N SER A 299 -55.48 -1.31 37.08
CA SER A 299 -55.62 -0.64 38.36
C SER A 299 -56.90 0.15 38.44
N SER A 300 -57.98 -0.48 38.85
CA SER A 300 -59.21 0.12 39.34
C SER A 300 -59.08 0.33 40.86
N PRO A 301 -59.61 1.39 41.45
CA PRO A 301 -59.28 1.82 42.79
C PRO A 301 -60.16 1.12 43.83
N LYS A 302 -59.55 0.71 44.95
CA LYS A 302 -60.29 0.42 46.20
C LYS A 302 -59.88 1.39 47.30
N HIS A 303 -60.85 2.07 47.74
CA HIS A 303 -61.08 2.96 48.87
C HIS A 303 -60.59 2.38 50.23
N GLY A 304 -60.12 3.27 51.16
CA GLY A 304 -60.14 3.01 52.57
C GLY A 304 -58.94 3.45 53.39
N ARG A 305 -58.96 4.67 53.88
CA ARG A 305 -59.05 5.09 55.32
C ARG A 305 -57.73 5.02 56.14
N SER A 306 -57.33 6.27 56.51
CA SER A 306 -56.78 6.77 57.79
C SER A 306 -55.80 5.91 58.59
N ASP A 307 -54.63 6.41 58.93
CA ASP A 307 -54.40 7.03 60.27
C ASP A 307 -53.01 7.72 60.35
N ILE A 308 -52.99 8.73 61.20
CA ILE A 308 -52.10 9.74 61.65
C ILE A 308 -50.97 9.12 62.52
N GLU A 309 -49.74 9.62 62.44
CA GLU A 309 -48.84 10.03 63.55
C GLU A 309 -47.44 10.31 62.95
N ALA A 310 -46.93 11.42 63.01
CA ALA A 310 -46.23 12.32 63.92
C ALA A 310 -44.84 11.78 64.38
N GLY A 311 -43.83 12.56 64.19
CA GLY A 311 -42.61 12.57 64.99
C GLY A 311 -41.31 12.47 64.20
N THR A 312 -40.65 13.48 64.05
CA THR A 312 -39.67 14.29 64.71
C THR A 312 -38.31 14.34 63.97
N LEU A 313 -37.97 15.49 63.57
CA LEU A 313 -36.66 16.20 63.63
C LEU A 313 -35.38 15.39 63.89
N SER A 314 -34.41 15.56 63.03
CA SER A 314 -33.15 16.28 63.39
C SER A 314 -32.18 16.41 62.22
N ARG A 315 -31.83 17.59 61.88
CA ARG A 315 -30.55 18.08 61.33
C ARG A 315 -29.69 18.48 62.56
N PRO A 316 -28.41 18.88 62.51
CA PRO A 316 -27.43 19.11 61.41
C PRO A 316 -25.97 18.69 61.82
N SER A 317 -24.98 19.03 61.00
CA SER A 317 -23.68 19.66 61.28
C SER A 317 -22.66 19.19 60.26
N GLN A 318 -22.17 20.01 59.38
CA GLN A 318 -21.10 21.04 59.38
C GLN A 318 -19.69 20.46 59.58
N ALA A 319 -18.86 20.87 58.60
CA ALA A 319 -17.46 21.36 58.66
C ALA A 319 -16.40 20.23 58.65
N GLU A 320 -15.34 20.25 57.83
CA GLU A 320 -14.28 21.29 57.75
C GLU A 320 -13.34 20.94 56.60
N GLU A 321 -12.97 21.96 55.80
CA GLU A 321 -11.68 22.04 55.12
C GLU A 321 -10.56 22.28 56.14
N PRO A 322 -9.30 21.97 55.87
CA PRO A 322 -8.41 23.02 55.50
C PRO A 322 -7.32 22.67 54.47
N GLN A 323 -7.08 23.59 53.61
CA GLN A 323 -5.91 24.23 53.02
C GLN A 323 -4.48 23.81 53.43
N VAL A 324 -3.59 24.03 52.41
CA VAL A 324 -2.25 24.60 52.44
C VAL A 324 -1.07 23.61 52.40
N GLY A 325 -0.21 23.85 51.40
CA GLY A 325 1.21 23.49 51.38
C GLY A 325 1.82 23.53 49.96
N ALA A 326 2.20 24.74 49.53
CA ALA A 326 3.16 24.97 48.43
C ALA A 326 4.58 24.61 48.91
N GLU A 327 5.45 24.28 47.95
CA GLU A 327 6.87 24.61 47.73
C GLU A 327 7.51 23.48 46.93
N ALA A 328 7.93 23.77 45.72
CA ALA A 328 9.26 24.14 45.24
C ALA A 328 10.37 23.11 45.52
N ILE A 329 10.81 22.39 44.50
CA ILE A 329 12.14 22.44 43.88
C ILE A 329 12.06 21.82 42.50
#